data_1a0cdeee144ff35ea75c69b14127c2d7
#
_entry.id   1a0cdeee144ff35ea75c69b14127c2d7
#
_cell.length_a   1.000
_cell.length_b   1.000
_cell.length_c   1.000
_cell.angle_alpha   90.00
_cell.angle_beta   90.00
_cell.angle_gamma   90.00
#
_symmetry.space_group_name_H-M   'P 1'
#
loop_
_entity.id
_entity.type
_entity.pdbx_description
1 polymer ?
#
loop_
_entity_poly.entity_id
_entity_poly.type
_entity_poly.pdbx_seq_one_letter_code
_entity_poly.pdbx_strand_id
1 'polypeptide(L)'
;MNDIPPPKPKKPQGVKRKKGLQEDLEKARRATRLSIKKQEAKIEKTHAKYKLAKSSAESKKKSLKEINEALNGTETTLVDEGVLRETPDNVQKLVNNQDIIFKPNEGPQTAFLASSEREVFYGGARGGGKSYAMLVDPLRYCHKEQHRALLLRRSMPELRDMITHSQRLYPKAFKGARWREQEKEWRFPSGAKIEFGYAENMTDALRYQGQSYTWIGIDELPQYPTPDIYNFLRSSLRSVDPDIPVFLRATGNPGNIGSLWVREMFVDPAKPNTRFHVSVDTPTGKREISRRFIPAKLQDNPYLMQTEDYYIMLASLPEVQRKQFLEGDWDAFEDSSFPEFNKVIHVVEPFDIPKGWYRFRSCDWGYSSPACCLWFAIDWDNNLWVYRELYTKKITADEFARKILEAEHGEFVRYGVLDSSTWAKRGDVGPSIAETMIREGCRWRPSDRSPKSRINGKLEIHKRLKVNKENEPTIKFFSNCRNLIRTLPLLPLDKNNPEDVDTNAEDHSYDALRYGCMSRPMHPYIVNELFQRSKDEKFKPADRVFGY
;
A
#
# COMPACT_ATOMS: atom_id res chain seq x y z
N MET A 1 -65.47 -18.06 69.53
CA MET A 1 -66.52 -18.47 68.58
C MET A 1 -66.47 -17.47 67.44
N ASN A 2 -65.75 -17.77 66.40
CA ASN A 2 -65.90 -17.17 65.08
C ASN A 2 -65.16 -18.09 64.09
N ASP A 3 -65.97 -18.78 63.31
CA ASP A 3 -65.55 -19.69 62.25
C ASP A 3 -64.92 -18.91 61.10
N ILE A 4 -63.71 -19.30 60.75
CA ILE A 4 -63.00 -18.82 59.53
C ILE A 4 -63.11 -19.96 58.51
N PRO A 5 -63.65 -19.73 57.29
CA PRO A 5 -63.72 -20.76 56.24
C PRO A 5 -62.35 -20.96 55.55
N PRO A 6 -62.09 -22.18 55.06
CA PRO A 6 -60.78 -22.53 54.46
C PRO A 6 -60.61 -21.89 53.08
N PRO A 7 -59.32 -21.60 52.66
CA PRO A 7 -59.04 -20.96 51.40
C PRO A 7 -59.22 -21.89 50.18
N LYS A 8 -59.81 -21.35 49.11
CA LYS A 8 -60.04 -22.05 47.82
C LYS A 8 -58.68 -22.43 47.13
N PRO A 9 -58.63 -23.59 46.50
CA PRO A 9 -57.44 -24.05 45.84
C PRO A 9 -57.09 -23.20 44.58
N LYS A 10 -55.82 -22.76 44.46
CA LYS A 10 -55.30 -22.07 43.29
C LYS A 10 -55.17 -23.06 42.11
N LYS A 11 -55.72 -22.72 40.97
CA LYS A 11 -55.55 -23.47 39.72
C LYS A 11 -54.10 -23.49 39.26
N PRO A 12 -53.57 -24.59 38.68
CA PRO A 12 -52.18 -24.71 38.31
C PRO A 12 -51.82 -23.84 37.08
N GLN A 13 -50.89 -22.93 37.25
CA GLN A 13 -50.35 -22.04 36.19
C GLN A 13 -49.42 -22.75 35.16
N GLY A 14 -49.35 -24.09 35.15
CA GLY A 14 -48.38 -24.85 34.37
C GLY A 14 -48.70 -25.08 32.88
N VAL A 15 -49.96 -24.89 32.44
CA VAL A 15 -50.38 -25.30 31.08
C VAL A 15 -50.11 -24.22 30.03
N LYS A 16 -50.16 -22.94 30.39
CA LYS A 16 -49.87 -21.86 29.43
C LYS A 16 -48.35 -21.73 29.07
N ARG A 17 -47.43 -22.07 29.97
CA ARG A 17 -45.99 -22.06 29.70
C ARG A 17 -45.54 -23.18 28.75
N LYS A 18 -46.14 -24.34 28.76
CA LYS A 18 -45.79 -25.45 27.85
C LYS A 18 -46.22 -25.18 26.39
N LYS A 19 -47.32 -24.46 26.15
CA LYS A 19 -47.77 -24.12 24.79
C LYS A 19 -46.88 -23.11 24.12
N GLY A 20 -46.40 -22.05 24.80
CA GLY A 20 -45.47 -21.07 24.29
C GLY A 20 -44.11 -21.68 23.94
N LEU A 21 -43.60 -22.59 24.79
CA LEU A 21 -42.32 -23.25 24.54
C LEU A 21 -42.34 -24.18 23.31
N GLN A 22 -43.47 -24.83 23.03
CA GLN A 22 -43.66 -25.65 21.83
C GLN A 22 -43.77 -24.80 20.57
N GLU A 23 -44.43 -23.65 20.59
CA GLU A 23 -44.51 -22.73 19.48
C GLU A 23 -43.14 -22.10 19.14
N ASP A 24 -42.36 -21.75 20.16
CA ASP A 24 -40.99 -21.24 19.97
C ASP A 24 -40.03 -22.31 19.43
N LEU A 25 -40.15 -23.56 19.85
CA LEU A 25 -39.40 -24.70 19.32
C LEU A 25 -39.77 -25.00 17.86
N GLU A 26 -41.05 -24.88 17.48
CA GLU A 26 -41.47 -25.05 16.08
C GLU A 26 -40.98 -23.90 15.20
N LYS A 27 -40.98 -22.65 15.67
CA LYS A 27 -40.40 -21.51 14.97
C LYS A 27 -38.89 -21.68 14.76
N ALA A 28 -38.14 -22.10 15.79
CA ALA A 28 -36.74 -22.39 15.70
C ALA A 28 -36.44 -23.53 14.71
N ARG A 29 -37.21 -24.60 14.71
CA ARG A 29 -37.10 -25.71 13.74
C ARG A 29 -37.40 -25.27 12.31
N ARG A 30 -38.37 -24.39 12.08
CA ARG A 30 -38.66 -23.81 10.75
C ARG A 30 -37.50 -22.92 10.27
N ALA A 31 -36.96 -22.07 11.14
CA ALA A 31 -35.81 -21.21 10.82
C ALA A 31 -34.56 -22.03 10.45
N THR A 32 -34.27 -23.09 11.22
CA THR A 32 -33.16 -23.99 10.96
C THR A 32 -33.31 -24.74 9.63
N ARG A 33 -34.53 -25.28 9.32
CA ARG A 33 -34.81 -25.92 8.03
C ARG A 33 -34.65 -24.96 6.84
N LEU A 34 -35.06 -23.68 7.02
CA LEU A 34 -34.90 -22.66 5.97
C LEU A 34 -33.42 -22.31 5.74
N SER A 35 -32.62 -22.25 6.80
CA SER A 35 -31.18 -22.03 6.75
C SER A 35 -30.46 -23.18 6.04
N ILE A 36 -30.79 -24.42 6.37
CA ILE A 36 -30.21 -25.61 5.71
C ILE A 36 -30.56 -25.62 4.22
N LYS A 37 -31.82 -25.37 3.81
CA LYS A 37 -32.21 -25.27 2.40
C LYS A 37 -31.45 -24.17 1.65
N LYS A 38 -31.17 -23.01 2.29
CA LYS A 38 -30.38 -21.95 1.68
C LYS A 38 -28.91 -22.36 1.51
N GLN A 39 -28.33 -23.10 2.44
CA GLN A 39 -26.98 -23.64 2.33
C GLN A 39 -26.88 -24.72 1.25
N GLU A 40 -27.84 -25.64 1.16
CA GLU A 40 -27.90 -26.67 0.10
C GLU A 40 -27.98 -26.03 -1.29
N ALA A 41 -28.84 -25.03 -1.48
CA ALA A 41 -28.95 -24.29 -2.75
C ALA A 41 -27.65 -23.52 -3.09
N LYS A 42 -26.90 -23.05 -2.09
CA LYS A 42 -25.59 -22.41 -2.31
C LYS A 42 -24.51 -23.42 -2.71
N ILE A 43 -24.53 -24.60 -2.12
CA ILE A 43 -23.63 -25.72 -2.47
C ILE A 43 -23.93 -26.22 -3.89
N GLU A 44 -25.19 -26.36 -4.26
CA GLU A 44 -25.57 -26.77 -5.63
C GLU A 44 -25.12 -25.75 -6.70
N LYS A 45 -25.29 -24.45 -6.42
CA LYS A 45 -24.77 -23.38 -7.31
C LYS A 45 -23.26 -23.42 -7.44
N THR A 46 -22.55 -23.72 -6.36
CA THR A 46 -21.09 -23.82 -6.36
C THR A 46 -20.62 -25.06 -7.14
N HIS A 47 -21.34 -26.19 -6.98
CA HIS A 47 -21.08 -27.41 -7.73
C HIS A 47 -21.35 -27.25 -9.24
N ALA A 48 -22.40 -26.53 -9.61
CA ALA A 48 -22.70 -26.21 -11.01
C ALA A 48 -21.60 -25.32 -11.63
N LYS A 49 -21.13 -24.29 -10.89
CA LYS A 49 -19.98 -23.47 -11.33
C LYS A 49 -18.69 -24.28 -11.49
N TYR A 50 -18.43 -25.20 -10.56
CA TYR A 50 -17.26 -26.09 -10.65
C TYR A 50 -17.33 -27.03 -11.86
N LYS A 51 -18.51 -27.62 -12.15
CA LYS A 51 -18.71 -28.43 -13.35
C LYS A 51 -18.49 -27.63 -14.63
N LEU A 52 -19.00 -26.38 -14.70
CA LEU A 52 -18.79 -25.50 -15.85
C LEU A 52 -17.30 -25.12 -16.03
N ALA A 53 -16.60 -24.82 -14.95
CA ALA A 53 -15.17 -24.53 -14.97
C ALA A 53 -14.33 -25.74 -15.38
N LYS A 54 -14.72 -26.96 -14.96
CA LYS A 54 -14.05 -28.21 -15.33
C LYS A 54 -14.25 -28.52 -16.82
N SER A 55 -15.47 -28.36 -17.35
CA SER A 55 -15.75 -28.57 -18.79
C SER A 55 -15.03 -27.53 -19.66
N SER A 56 -14.92 -26.29 -19.22
CA SER A 56 -14.16 -25.22 -19.87
C SER A 56 -12.65 -25.52 -19.86
N ALA A 57 -12.12 -26.08 -18.77
CA ALA A 57 -10.72 -26.48 -18.68
C ALA A 57 -10.40 -27.69 -19.57
N GLU A 58 -11.31 -28.65 -19.65
CA GLU A 58 -11.20 -29.81 -20.54
C GLU A 58 -11.28 -29.41 -22.01
N SER A 59 -12.18 -28.47 -22.38
CA SER A 59 -12.26 -27.88 -23.71
C SER A 59 -10.98 -27.14 -24.09
N LYS A 60 -10.42 -26.33 -23.17
CA LYS A 60 -9.13 -25.63 -23.37
C LYS A 60 -7.95 -26.60 -23.49
N LYS A 61 -7.97 -27.71 -22.76
CA LYS A 61 -6.94 -28.75 -22.82
C LYS A 61 -7.00 -29.50 -24.15
N LYS A 62 -8.22 -29.72 -24.70
CA LYS A 62 -8.44 -30.31 -26.02
C LYS A 62 -7.96 -29.35 -27.12
N SER A 63 -8.29 -28.05 -27.03
CA SER A 63 -7.82 -27.03 -27.97
C SER A 63 -6.29 -26.88 -27.97
N LEU A 64 -5.65 -26.94 -26.76
CA LEU A 64 -4.20 -26.93 -26.63
C LEU A 64 -3.54 -28.17 -27.23
N LYS A 65 -4.20 -29.34 -27.15
CA LYS A 65 -3.71 -30.57 -27.79
C LYS A 65 -3.82 -30.48 -29.32
N GLU A 66 -4.93 -29.96 -29.84
CA GLU A 66 -5.15 -29.71 -31.28
C GLU A 66 -4.19 -28.65 -31.84
N ILE A 67 -3.88 -27.59 -31.03
CA ILE A 67 -2.86 -26.57 -31.37
C ILE A 67 -1.46 -27.19 -31.38
N ASN A 68 -1.11 -28.02 -30.38
CA ASN A 68 0.18 -28.70 -30.35
C ASN A 68 0.33 -29.75 -31.47
N GLU A 69 -0.74 -30.45 -31.87
CA GLU A 69 -0.74 -31.35 -33.01
C GLU A 69 -0.63 -30.60 -34.35
N ALA A 70 -1.23 -29.40 -34.45
CA ALA A 70 -1.07 -28.51 -35.59
C ALA A 70 0.33 -27.85 -35.65
N LEU A 71 0.94 -27.52 -34.50
CA LEU A 71 2.30 -26.97 -34.40
C LEU A 71 3.37 -27.99 -34.73
N ASN A 72 3.15 -29.28 -34.45
CA ASN A 72 4.06 -30.38 -34.86
C ASN A 72 3.99 -30.75 -36.35
N GLY A 73 3.02 -30.18 -37.09
CA GLY A 73 2.84 -30.39 -38.52
C GLY A 73 3.32 -29.28 -39.43
N THR A 74 3.75 -28.12 -38.91
CA THR A 74 4.19 -26.97 -39.73
C THR A 74 5.35 -26.25 -39.08
N GLU A 75 6.54 -26.60 -39.50
CA GLU A 75 7.81 -25.95 -39.08
C GLU A 75 8.07 -24.59 -39.75
N THR A 76 7.08 -23.95 -40.28
CA THR A 76 7.23 -22.62 -40.90
C THR A 76 5.92 -21.85 -40.79
N THR A 77 5.85 -20.88 -39.90
CA THR A 77 5.08 -19.61 -40.02
C THR A 77 4.64 -18.98 -38.71
N LEU A 78 5.53 -18.88 -37.74
CA LEU A 78 5.32 -17.99 -36.57
C LEU A 78 6.44 -16.96 -36.35
N VAL A 79 7.26 -16.74 -37.38
CA VAL A 79 8.37 -15.77 -37.37
C VAL A 79 7.90 -14.35 -37.73
N ASP A 80 6.70 -14.20 -38.33
CA ASP A 80 6.29 -12.91 -38.91
C ASP A 80 5.41 -11.99 -38.02
N GLU A 81 5.06 -12.37 -36.79
CA GLU A 81 4.23 -11.50 -35.93
C GLU A 81 4.95 -10.91 -34.71
N GLY A 82 6.25 -10.72 -34.73
CA GLY A 82 6.96 -9.86 -33.80
C GLY A 82 6.90 -10.25 -32.31
N VAL A 83 6.39 -11.42 -31.92
CA VAL A 83 6.17 -11.85 -30.53
C VAL A 83 7.24 -12.83 -30.03
N LEU A 84 7.95 -13.51 -30.90
CA LEU A 84 9.08 -14.40 -30.57
C LEU A 84 10.31 -13.97 -31.36
N ARG A 85 11.02 -12.96 -30.89
CA ARG A 85 12.40 -12.76 -31.33
C ARG A 85 13.20 -13.99 -30.92
N GLU A 86 14.03 -14.48 -31.87
CA GLU A 86 14.88 -15.64 -31.75
C GLU A 86 15.42 -15.86 -30.33
N THR A 87 15.05 -16.98 -29.73
CA THR A 87 15.76 -17.47 -28.54
C THR A 87 17.19 -17.79 -28.99
N PRO A 88 18.22 -17.21 -28.35
CA PRO A 88 19.59 -17.53 -28.68
C PRO A 88 19.80 -19.04 -28.65
N ASP A 89 20.58 -19.60 -29.57
CA ASP A 89 20.91 -21.04 -29.68
C ASP A 89 21.23 -21.71 -28.32
N ASN A 90 21.78 -20.93 -27.38
CA ASN A 90 22.09 -21.38 -26.02
C ASN A 90 20.85 -21.64 -25.15
N VAL A 91 19.72 -20.96 -25.40
CA VAL A 91 18.45 -21.21 -24.69
C VAL A 91 17.72 -22.37 -25.33
N GLN A 92 17.83 -22.57 -26.66
CA GLN A 92 17.31 -23.77 -27.35
C GLN A 92 18.04 -25.05 -26.92
N LYS A 93 19.36 -24.99 -26.68
CA LYS A 93 20.12 -26.11 -26.07
C LYS A 93 19.69 -26.40 -24.64
N LEU A 94 19.19 -25.42 -23.91
CA LEU A 94 18.60 -25.59 -22.56
C LEU A 94 17.21 -26.27 -22.60
N VAL A 95 16.49 -26.17 -23.71
CA VAL A 95 15.15 -26.78 -23.90
C VAL A 95 15.26 -28.23 -24.39
N ASN A 96 16.33 -28.60 -25.09
CA ASN A 96 16.56 -29.96 -25.61
C ASN A 96 17.23 -30.90 -24.59
N ASN A 97 16.59 -31.14 -23.48
CA ASN A 97 16.48 -32.36 -22.67
C ASN A 97 17.70 -33.07 -22.11
N GLN A 98 18.93 -32.54 -22.14
CA GLN A 98 20.06 -33.23 -21.47
C GLN A 98 20.80 -32.43 -20.40
N ASP A 99 20.64 -31.09 -20.33
CA ASP A 99 21.26 -30.26 -19.30
C ASP A 99 20.38 -29.05 -18.92
N ILE A 100 19.16 -29.30 -18.39
CA ILE A 100 18.38 -28.22 -17.81
C ILE A 100 19.06 -27.76 -16.52
N ILE A 101 19.77 -26.63 -16.60
CA ILE A 101 20.50 -26.03 -15.47
C ILE A 101 19.54 -25.28 -14.54
N PHE A 102 18.47 -24.71 -15.09
CA PHE A 102 17.44 -24.01 -14.36
C PHE A 102 16.08 -24.15 -15.07
N LYS A 103 15.05 -24.49 -14.30
CA LYS A 103 13.66 -24.47 -14.72
C LYS A 103 12.90 -23.50 -13.81
N PRO A 104 12.29 -22.40 -14.33
CA PRO A 104 11.49 -21.50 -13.50
C PRO A 104 10.27 -22.23 -12.94
N ASN A 105 9.84 -21.83 -11.76
CA ASN A 105 8.56 -22.25 -11.21
C ASN A 105 7.44 -21.66 -12.10
N GLU A 106 6.38 -22.43 -12.28
CA GLU A 106 5.21 -21.97 -13.04
C GLU A 106 4.55 -20.78 -12.33
N GLY A 107 3.96 -19.87 -13.13
CA GLY A 107 3.29 -18.69 -12.61
C GLY A 107 4.21 -17.48 -12.49
N PRO A 108 4.33 -16.83 -11.30
CA PRO A 108 4.99 -15.54 -11.15
C PRO A 108 6.48 -15.53 -11.55
N GLN A 109 7.24 -16.57 -11.23
CA GLN A 109 8.65 -16.64 -11.59
C GLN A 109 8.85 -16.73 -13.12
N THR A 110 8.03 -17.54 -13.79
CA THR A 110 8.01 -17.61 -15.26
C THR A 110 7.56 -16.27 -15.84
N ALA A 111 6.52 -15.63 -15.28
CA ALA A 111 6.06 -14.33 -15.74
C ALA A 111 7.14 -13.24 -15.61
N PHE A 112 7.92 -13.24 -14.52
CA PHE A 112 9.03 -12.33 -14.34
C PHE A 112 10.11 -12.52 -15.39
N LEU A 113 10.55 -13.74 -15.60
CA LEU A 113 11.58 -14.07 -16.57
C LEU A 113 11.13 -13.85 -18.03
N ALA A 114 9.84 -13.97 -18.32
CA ALA A 114 9.26 -13.67 -19.63
C ALA A 114 8.97 -12.18 -19.86
N SER A 115 9.10 -11.33 -18.83
CA SER A 115 8.72 -9.92 -18.93
C SER A 115 9.63 -9.11 -19.85
N SER A 116 9.00 -8.39 -20.78
CA SER A 116 9.66 -7.47 -21.72
C SER A 116 9.50 -6.00 -21.33
N GLU A 117 8.78 -5.70 -20.26
CA GLU A 117 8.60 -4.36 -19.75
C GLU A 117 9.93 -3.79 -19.25
N ARG A 118 10.11 -2.47 -19.44
CA ARG A 118 11.35 -1.80 -19.06
C ARG A 118 11.63 -1.88 -17.55
N GLU A 119 10.59 -1.73 -16.74
CA GLU A 119 10.67 -1.78 -15.28
C GLU A 119 9.70 -2.83 -14.75
N VAL A 120 10.20 -3.80 -13.98
CA VAL A 120 9.39 -4.88 -13.39
C VAL A 120 9.71 -5.02 -11.91
N PHE A 121 8.66 -5.06 -11.10
CA PHE A 121 8.74 -5.35 -9.69
C PHE A 121 8.09 -6.71 -9.39
N TYR A 122 8.89 -7.65 -8.89
CA TYR A 122 8.43 -8.97 -8.46
C TYR A 122 8.39 -8.99 -6.92
N GLY A 123 7.22 -8.73 -6.36
CA GLY A 123 7.06 -8.45 -4.93
C GLY A 123 5.96 -9.27 -4.27
N GLY A 124 6.05 -9.46 -2.95
CA GLY A 124 5.04 -10.15 -2.17
C GLY A 124 5.62 -11.07 -1.11
N ALA A 125 5.01 -12.24 -0.88
CA ALA A 125 5.36 -13.18 0.18
C ALA A 125 6.83 -13.62 0.15
N ARG A 126 7.36 -14.02 1.31
CA ARG A 126 8.68 -14.67 1.41
C ARG A 126 8.64 -16.05 0.78
N GLY A 127 9.78 -16.51 0.30
CA GLY A 127 9.92 -17.87 -0.26
C GLY A 127 9.41 -18.04 -1.70
N GLY A 128 8.84 -17.02 -2.35
CA GLY A 128 8.30 -17.09 -3.71
C GLY A 128 9.33 -17.22 -4.85
N GLY A 129 10.62 -17.46 -4.56
CA GLY A 129 11.66 -17.66 -5.58
C GLY A 129 12.19 -16.37 -6.24
N LYS A 130 11.91 -15.19 -5.66
CA LYS A 130 12.25 -13.86 -6.22
C LYS A 130 13.75 -13.66 -6.45
N SER A 131 14.57 -13.84 -5.42
CA SER A 131 16.02 -13.62 -5.49
C SER A 131 16.71 -14.58 -6.45
N TYR A 132 16.18 -15.80 -6.61
CA TYR A 132 16.71 -16.74 -7.59
C TYR A 132 16.39 -16.30 -9.04
N ALA A 133 15.19 -15.78 -9.29
CA ALA A 133 14.84 -15.18 -10.57
C ALA A 133 15.72 -13.98 -10.92
N MET A 134 16.10 -13.17 -9.91
CA MET A 134 17.06 -12.06 -10.09
C MET A 134 18.45 -12.52 -10.52
N LEU A 135 18.88 -13.72 -10.12
CA LEU A 135 20.16 -14.29 -10.57
C LEU A 135 20.09 -14.80 -12.01
N VAL A 136 18.92 -15.27 -12.44
CA VAL A 136 18.76 -15.89 -13.76
C VAL A 136 18.47 -14.86 -14.85
N ASP A 137 17.64 -13.84 -14.58
CA ASP A 137 17.20 -12.87 -15.61
C ASP A 137 18.36 -12.16 -16.35
N PRO A 138 19.45 -11.71 -15.69
CA PRO A 138 20.57 -11.06 -16.39
C PRO A 138 21.36 -12.01 -17.31
N LEU A 139 21.24 -13.33 -17.14
CA LEU A 139 21.94 -14.28 -18.00
C LEU A 139 21.47 -14.27 -19.43
N ARG A 140 20.28 -13.72 -19.68
CA ARG A 140 19.61 -13.67 -20.99
C ARG A 140 20.49 -13.13 -22.12
N TYR A 141 21.32 -12.14 -21.83
CA TYR A 141 22.17 -11.48 -22.81
C TYR A 141 23.66 -11.71 -22.57
N CYS A 142 24.05 -12.64 -21.69
CA CYS A 142 25.47 -12.94 -21.41
C CYS A 142 26.25 -13.54 -22.60
N HIS A 143 25.59 -13.85 -23.71
CA HIS A 143 26.21 -14.20 -24.98
C HIS A 143 26.66 -12.97 -25.82
N LYS A 144 26.21 -11.76 -25.45
CA LYS A 144 26.52 -10.49 -26.10
C LYS A 144 27.63 -9.75 -25.34
N GLU A 145 28.68 -9.34 -26.02
CA GLU A 145 29.85 -8.64 -25.43
C GLU A 145 29.47 -7.35 -24.67
N GLN A 146 28.51 -6.61 -25.22
CA GLN A 146 28.10 -5.30 -24.67
C GLN A 146 27.16 -5.41 -23.46
N HIS A 147 26.77 -6.64 -23.08
CA HIS A 147 25.88 -6.81 -21.94
C HIS A 147 26.61 -6.56 -20.62
N ARG A 148 26.10 -5.61 -19.85
CA ARG A 148 26.56 -5.27 -18.51
C ARG A 148 25.38 -5.22 -17.55
N ALA A 149 25.40 -6.09 -16.55
CA ALA A 149 24.38 -6.17 -15.52
C ALA A 149 24.95 -5.75 -14.16
N LEU A 150 24.13 -5.05 -13.38
CA LEU A 150 24.38 -4.74 -11.97
C LEU A 150 23.28 -5.38 -11.13
N LEU A 151 23.67 -6.25 -10.19
CA LEU A 151 22.78 -6.78 -9.18
C LEU A 151 23.12 -6.15 -7.84
N LEU A 152 22.14 -5.47 -7.23
CA LEU A 152 22.36 -4.61 -6.09
C LEU A 152 21.48 -5.02 -4.92
N ARG A 153 22.06 -4.98 -3.73
CA ARG A 153 21.38 -5.01 -2.43
C ARG A 153 21.78 -3.81 -1.58
N ARG A 154 21.10 -3.62 -0.46
CA ARG A 154 21.38 -2.51 0.44
C ARG A 154 22.79 -2.62 1.04
N SER A 155 23.22 -3.82 1.44
CA SER A 155 24.54 -4.03 2.04
C SER A 155 25.27 -5.23 1.43
N MET A 156 26.63 -5.19 1.49
CA MET A 156 27.46 -6.27 0.99
C MET A 156 27.25 -7.63 1.70
N PRO A 157 27.04 -7.69 3.04
CA PRO A 157 26.73 -8.95 3.71
C PRO A 157 25.48 -9.64 3.17
N GLU A 158 24.47 -8.89 2.76
CA GLU A 158 23.23 -9.44 2.21
C GLU A 158 23.41 -10.11 0.84
N LEU A 159 24.46 -9.76 0.09
CA LEU A 159 24.76 -10.37 -1.21
C LEU A 159 25.41 -11.75 -1.12
N ARG A 160 25.89 -12.18 0.05
CA ARG A 160 26.66 -13.44 0.21
C ARG A 160 25.94 -14.65 -0.36
N ASP A 161 24.68 -14.81 -0.02
CA ASP A 161 23.90 -15.96 -0.50
C ASP A 161 23.70 -15.90 -2.02
N MET A 162 23.42 -14.71 -2.56
CA MET A 162 23.28 -14.55 -4.00
C MET A 162 24.57 -14.83 -4.74
N ILE A 163 25.72 -14.37 -4.23
CA ILE A 163 27.04 -14.68 -4.78
C ILE A 163 27.27 -16.20 -4.74
N THR A 164 27.01 -16.85 -3.60
CA THR A 164 27.16 -18.30 -3.46
C THR A 164 26.29 -19.07 -4.45
N HIS A 165 25.04 -18.66 -4.62
CA HIS A 165 24.12 -19.26 -5.60
C HIS A 165 24.62 -19.02 -7.04
N SER A 166 25.10 -17.83 -7.37
CA SER A 166 25.66 -17.52 -8.68
C SER A 166 26.89 -18.40 -9.00
N GLN A 167 27.77 -18.66 -8.00
CA GLN A 167 28.95 -19.51 -8.14
C GLN A 167 28.59 -20.97 -8.45
N ARG A 168 27.42 -21.43 -8.02
CA ARG A 168 26.92 -22.76 -8.35
C ARG A 168 26.21 -22.80 -9.73
N LEU A 169 25.59 -21.72 -10.13
CA LEU A 169 24.72 -21.64 -11.30
C LEU A 169 25.48 -21.20 -12.58
N TYR A 170 26.23 -20.10 -12.52
CA TYR A 170 26.76 -19.45 -13.72
C TYR A 170 27.82 -20.27 -14.48
N PRO A 171 28.74 -21.00 -13.80
CA PRO A 171 29.68 -21.88 -14.52
C PRO A 171 29.00 -23.05 -15.24
N LYS A 172 27.84 -23.49 -14.74
CA LYS A 172 27.04 -24.53 -15.39
C LYS A 172 26.31 -23.98 -16.62
N ALA A 173 25.77 -22.73 -16.50
CA ALA A 173 25.05 -22.09 -17.59
C ALA A 173 25.98 -21.61 -18.71
N PHE A 174 27.17 -21.16 -18.35
CA PHE A 174 28.16 -20.64 -19.31
C PHE A 174 29.54 -21.25 -19.00
N LYS A 175 29.91 -22.26 -19.76
CA LYS A 175 31.23 -22.86 -19.64
C LYS A 175 32.32 -21.81 -19.90
N GLY A 176 33.19 -21.59 -18.91
CA GLY A 176 34.24 -20.56 -18.96
C GLY A 176 33.86 -19.20 -18.32
N ALA A 177 32.66 -19.09 -17.73
CA ALA A 177 32.36 -17.96 -16.85
C ALA A 177 33.29 -17.96 -15.63
N ARG A 178 33.83 -16.79 -15.26
CA ARG A 178 34.83 -16.64 -14.19
C ARG A 178 34.40 -15.56 -13.21
N TRP A 179 34.44 -15.91 -11.93
CA TRP A 179 34.22 -14.96 -10.82
C TRP A 179 35.50 -14.19 -10.50
N ARG A 180 35.38 -12.88 -10.34
CA ARG A 180 36.44 -11.97 -9.92
C ARG A 180 36.13 -11.47 -8.52
N GLU A 181 36.85 -12.02 -7.52
CA GLU A 181 36.54 -11.76 -6.10
C GLU A 181 36.76 -10.30 -5.69
N GLN A 182 37.79 -9.63 -6.21
CA GLN A 182 38.09 -8.24 -5.85
C GLN A 182 37.07 -7.27 -6.44
N GLU A 183 36.72 -7.46 -7.70
CA GLU A 183 35.76 -6.63 -8.45
C GLU A 183 34.29 -6.99 -8.14
N LYS A 184 34.07 -8.14 -7.47
CA LYS A 184 32.71 -8.70 -7.23
C LYS A 184 31.91 -8.84 -8.53
N GLU A 185 32.58 -9.27 -9.62
CA GLU A 185 31.94 -9.41 -10.94
C GLU A 185 32.15 -10.80 -11.54
N TRP A 186 31.17 -11.23 -12.32
CA TRP A 186 31.29 -12.32 -13.25
C TRP A 186 31.71 -11.82 -14.60
N ARG A 187 32.69 -12.49 -15.22
CA ARG A 187 33.07 -12.30 -16.63
C ARG A 187 32.72 -13.55 -17.42
N PHE A 188 32.00 -13.31 -18.52
CA PHE A 188 31.56 -14.38 -19.42
C PHE A 188 32.50 -14.47 -20.63
N PRO A 189 32.54 -15.63 -21.33
CA PRO A 189 33.40 -15.80 -22.51
C PRO A 189 33.13 -14.80 -23.64
N SER A 190 31.93 -14.30 -23.74
CA SER A 190 31.54 -13.25 -24.70
C SER A 190 32.14 -11.87 -24.43
N GLY A 191 32.63 -11.63 -23.20
CA GLY A 191 32.98 -10.29 -22.71
C GLY A 191 31.89 -9.66 -21.83
N ALA A 192 30.70 -10.22 -21.77
CA ALA A 192 29.62 -9.77 -20.88
C ALA A 192 30.04 -9.82 -19.40
N LYS A 193 29.42 -8.95 -18.58
CA LYS A 193 29.71 -8.85 -17.15
C LYS A 193 28.45 -8.75 -16.32
N ILE A 194 28.48 -9.39 -15.15
CA ILE A 194 27.48 -9.21 -14.09
C ILE A 194 28.20 -8.80 -12.82
N GLU A 195 28.01 -7.58 -12.38
CA GLU A 195 28.55 -7.00 -11.16
C GLU A 195 27.58 -7.19 -10.00
N PHE A 196 28.11 -7.54 -8.81
CA PHE A 196 27.37 -7.61 -7.54
C PHE A 196 27.77 -6.44 -6.68
N GLY A 197 26.88 -5.49 -6.51
CA GLY A 197 27.14 -4.25 -5.82
C GLY A 197 26.17 -3.97 -4.68
N TYR A 198 26.49 -2.94 -3.91
CA TYR A 198 25.63 -2.48 -2.83
C TYR A 198 25.52 -0.95 -2.81
N ALA A 199 24.41 -0.45 -2.26
CA ALA A 199 24.26 0.96 -1.94
C ALA A 199 23.35 1.09 -0.71
N GLU A 200 23.92 1.51 0.41
CA GLU A 200 23.15 1.76 1.62
C GLU A 200 22.51 3.17 1.61
N ASN A 201 23.18 4.10 0.96
CA ASN A 201 22.82 5.51 0.86
C ASN A 201 23.20 6.08 -0.51
N MET A 202 22.88 7.36 -0.75
CA MET A 202 23.20 8.03 -2.02
C MET A 202 24.70 8.15 -2.27
N THR A 203 25.54 8.28 -1.23
CA THR A 203 27.01 8.32 -1.38
C THR A 203 27.52 7.01 -1.96
N ASP A 204 26.97 5.88 -1.53
CA ASP A 204 27.30 4.58 -2.08
C ASP A 204 26.83 4.45 -3.54
N ALA A 205 25.63 4.93 -3.84
CA ALA A 205 25.08 4.91 -5.19
C ALA A 205 25.93 5.71 -6.19
N LEU A 206 26.57 6.78 -5.75
CA LEU A 206 27.45 7.60 -6.60
C LEU A 206 28.65 6.82 -7.18
N ARG A 207 29.05 5.68 -6.59
CA ARG A 207 30.10 4.79 -7.16
C ARG A 207 29.72 4.28 -8.56
N TYR A 208 28.43 4.19 -8.86
CA TYR A 208 27.91 3.75 -10.16
C TYR A 208 27.71 4.92 -11.15
N GLN A 209 28.07 6.14 -10.74
CA GLN A 209 28.01 7.31 -11.62
C GLN A 209 28.96 7.13 -12.80
N GLY A 210 28.48 7.47 -14.00
CA GLY A 210 29.27 7.31 -15.22
C GLY A 210 29.32 5.89 -15.79
N GLN A 211 28.90 4.89 -15.05
CA GLN A 211 28.77 3.51 -15.54
C GLN A 211 27.55 3.37 -16.48
N SER A 212 27.62 2.37 -17.34
CA SER A 212 26.55 2.03 -18.29
C SER A 212 26.13 0.58 -18.07
N TYR A 213 24.87 0.38 -17.79
CA TYR A 213 24.31 -0.95 -17.61
C TYR A 213 23.15 -1.18 -18.58
N THR A 214 23.05 -2.37 -19.12
CA THR A 214 21.91 -2.82 -19.92
C THR A 214 20.84 -3.49 -19.04
N TRP A 215 21.24 -3.92 -17.85
CA TRP A 215 20.36 -4.53 -16.87
C TRP A 215 20.75 -4.08 -15.46
N ILE A 216 19.79 -3.63 -14.66
CA ILE A 216 19.99 -3.33 -13.25
C ILE A 216 18.93 -4.08 -12.46
N GLY A 217 19.36 -4.86 -11.48
CA GLY A 217 18.49 -5.56 -10.53
C GLY A 217 18.70 -5.04 -9.12
N ILE A 218 17.63 -4.63 -8.46
CA ILE A 218 17.64 -4.19 -7.07
C ILE A 218 16.83 -5.19 -6.26
N ASP A 219 17.51 -6.05 -5.51
CA ASP A 219 16.85 -7.02 -4.65
C ASP A 219 16.53 -6.38 -3.30
N GLU A 220 15.35 -6.71 -2.74
CA GLU A 220 14.78 -6.12 -1.52
C GLU A 220 14.60 -4.58 -1.61
N LEU A 221 14.06 -4.10 -2.73
CA LEU A 221 13.83 -2.68 -3.00
C LEU A 221 13.11 -1.92 -1.87
N PRO A 222 12.11 -2.49 -1.16
CA PRO A 222 11.44 -1.81 -0.04
C PRO A 222 12.32 -1.51 1.19
N GLN A 223 13.55 -2.00 1.25
CA GLN A 223 14.49 -1.61 2.31
C GLN A 223 14.99 -0.15 2.17
N TYR A 224 14.85 0.45 0.99
CA TYR A 224 15.21 1.85 0.75
C TYR A 224 14.07 2.78 1.16
N PRO A 225 14.32 3.76 2.04
CA PRO A 225 13.25 4.64 2.55
C PRO A 225 12.64 5.56 1.48
N THR A 226 13.42 5.91 0.46
CA THR A 226 13.00 6.80 -0.64
C THR A 226 13.36 6.21 -2.00
N PRO A 227 12.72 6.65 -3.09
CA PRO A 227 13.04 6.18 -4.45
C PRO A 227 14.33 6.77 -5.04
N ASP A 228 15.12 7.53 -4.28
CA ASP A 228 16.25 8.30 -4.81
C ASP A 228 17.33 7.41 -5.43
N ILE A 229 17.74 6.33 -4.74
CA ILE A 229 18.73 5.37 -5.24
C ILE A 229 18.18 4.65 -6.49
N TYR A 230 16.91 4.25 -6.47
CA TYR A 230 16.27 3.65 -7.63
C TYR A 230 16.29 4.58 -8.85
N ASN A 231 15.90 5.84 -8.66
CA ASN A 231 15.86 6.84 -9.73
C ASN A 231 17.28 7.21 -10.23
N PHE A 232 18.25 7.29 -9.33
CA PHE A 232 19.65 7.53 -9.68
C PHE A 232 20.19 6.40 -10.56
N LEU A 233 20.07 5.15 -10.13
CA LEU A 233 20.57 3.99 -10.88
C LEU A 233 19.85 3.82 -12.23
N ARG A 234 18.56 4.14 -12.29
CA ARG A 234 17.79 4.15 -13.55
C ARG A 234 18.44 5.05 -14.62
N SER A 235 19.09 6.13 -14.22
CA SER A 235 19.79 7.03 -15.15
C SER A 235 21.03 6.40 -15.80
N SER A 236 21.55 5.32 -15.21
CA SER A 236 22.69 4.55 -15.74
C SER A 236 22.30 3.47 -16.75
N LEU A 237 20.99 3.25 -16.96
CA LEU A 237 20.47 2.29 -17.94
C LEU A 237 20.60 2.81 -19.36
N ARG A 238 21.50 2.24 -20.11
CA ARG A 238 21.73 2.55 -21.54
C ARG A 238 22.37 1.38 -22.25
N SER A 239 22.04 1.21 -23.53
CA SER A 239 22.67 0.23 -24.41
C SER A 239 23.22 0.94 -25.64
N VAL A 240 24.39 0.51 -26.09
CA VAL A 240 24.96 0.91 -27.37
C VAL A 240 24.66 -0.13 -28.46
N ASP A 241 24.27 -1.34 -28.08
CA ASP A 241 23.82 -2.40 -28.97
C ASP A 241 22.27 -2.34 -29.05
N PRO A 242 21.69 -2.09 -30.22
CA PRO A 242 20.23 -2.01 -30.38
C PRO A 242 19.51 -3.34 -30.10
N ASP A 243 20.21 -4.47 -30.18
CA ASP A 243 19.67 -5.80 -29.91
C ASP A 243 19.65 -6.15 -28.41
N ILE A 244 20.25 -5.29 -27.57
CA ILE A 244 20.21 -5.46 -26.11
C ILE A 244 19.27 -4.41 -25.51
N PRO A 245 18.02 -4.77 -25.18
CA PRO A 245 17.12 -3.87 -24.50
C PRO A 245 17.60 -3.58 -23.08
N VAL A 246 17.20 -2.44 -22.54
CA VAL A 246 17.55 -2.08 -21.17
C VAL A 246 16.43 -2.44 -20.22
N PHE A 247 16.80 -3.06 -19.10
CA PHE A 247 15.84 -3.52 -18.08
C PHE A 247 16.23 -3.06 -16.68
N LEU A 248 15.24 -2.61 -15.94
CA LEU A 248 15.32 -2.47 -14.49
C LEU A 248 14.40 -3.50 -13.83
N ARG A 249 14.98 -4.29 -12.98
CA ARG A 249 14.30 -5.34 -12.23
C ARG A 249 14.39 -5.04 -10.75
N ALA A 250 13.32 -5.28 -10.03
CA ALA A 250 13.33 -5.13 -8.59
C ALA A 250 12.52 -6.24 -7.94
N THR A 251 12.93 -6.60 -6.72
CA THR A 251 12.19 -7.56 -5.89
C THR A 251 12.02 -7.01 -4.49
N GLY A 252 11.14 -7.62 -3.71
CA GLY A 252 10.99 -7.28 -2.30
C GLY A 252 9.75 -7.86 -1.65
N ASN A 253 9.70 -7.68 -0.34
CA ASN A 253 8.55 -8.06 0.48
C ASN A 253 7.92 -6.79 1.07
N PRO A 254 6.60 -6.79 1.34
CA PRO A 254 5.98 -5.71 2.11
C PRO A 254 6.51 -5.67 3.55
N GLY A 255 6.27 -4.57 4.26
CA GLY A 255 6.61 -4.41 5.66
C GLY A 255 7.93 -3.69 5.95
N ASN A 256 8.68 -3.28 4.92
CA ASN A 256 9.88 -2.47 5.08
C ASN A 256 9.56 -0.96 4.96
N ILE A 257 10.49 -0.12 5.41
CA ILE A 257 10.35 1.35 5.46
C ILE A 257 9.98 1.98 4.11
N GLY A 258 10.41 1.40 3.00
CA GLY A 258 10.12 1.87 1.64
C GLY A 258 8.90 1.23 0.99
N SER A 259 8.15 0.39 1.72
CA SER A 259 7.02 -0.32 1.14
C SER A 259 5.96 0.60 0.53
N LEU A 260 5.81 1.80 1.09
CA LEU A 260 4.86 2.79 0.59
C LEU A 260 5.18 3.24 -0.83
N TRP A 261 6.38 3.83 -1.04
CA TRP A 261 6.72 4.37 -2.35
C TRP A 261 6.84 3.28 -3.43
N VAL A 262 7.26 2.05 -3.02
CA VAL A 262 7.28 0.89 -3.92
C VAL A 262 5.86 0.49 -4.32
N ARG A 263 4.93 0.48 -3.37
CA ARG A 263 3.52 0.23 -3.62
C ARG A 263 2.91 1.27 -4.57
N GLU A 264 3.11 2.56 -4.31
CA GLU A 264 2.65 3.66 -5.16
C GLU A 264 3.24 3.58 -6.57
N MET A 265 4.49 3.14 -6.69
CA MET A 265 5.18 3.08 -7.96
C MET A 265 4.78 1.88 -8.82
N PHE A 266 4.46 0.72 -8.20
CA PHE A 266 4.29 -0.55 -8.91
C PHE A 266 2.98 -1.27 -8.64
N VAL A 267 2.45 -1.21 -7.39
CA VAL A 267 1.31 -2.05 -6.96
C VAL A 267 -0.02 -1.35 -7.21
N ASP A 268 -0.16 -0.09 -6.75
CA ASP A 268 -1.42 0.66 -6.82
C ASP A 268 -1.82 1.10 -8.26
N PRO A 269 -0.87 1.38 -9.20
CA PRO A 269 -1.26 1.93 -10.50
C PRO A 269 -2.06 0.99 -11.40
N ALA A 270 -1.92 -0.33 -11.24
CA ALA A 270 -2.60 -1.30 -12.10
C ALA A 270 -2.86 -2.63 -11.38
N LYS A 271 -3.79 -3.42 -11.91
CA LYS A 271 -4.02 -4.78 -11.42
C LYS A 271 -2.74 -5.63 -11.52
N PRO A 272 -2.51 -6.56 -10.59
CA PRO A 272 -1.38 -7.48 -10.65
C PRO A 272 -1.24 -8.17 -12.03
N ASN A 273 0.00 -8.39 -12.46
CA ASN A 273 0.35 -8.98 -13.77
C ASN A 273 -0.09 -8.17 -15.00
N THR A 274 -0.56 -6.95 -14.82
CA THR A 274 -0.95 -6.08 -15.95
C THR A 274 0.18 -5.12 -16.29
N ARG A 275 0.51 -4.99 -17.59
CA ARG A 275 1.40 -3.94 -18.10
C ARG A 275 0.69 -2.60 -18.01
N PHE A 276 1.39 -1.58 -17.52
CA PHE A 276 0.94 -0.20 -17.54
C PHE A 276 2.07 0.74 -17.99
N HIS A 277 1.72 1.95 -18.37
CA HIS A 277 2.67 2.94 -18.85
C HIS A 277 2.67 4.16 -17.95
N VAL A 278 3.86 4.67 -17.71
CA VAL A 278 4.06 5.91 -16.94
C VAL A 278 4.61 6.96 -17.89
N SER A 279 3.93 8.09 -17.96
CA SER A 279 4.36 9.22 -18.77
C SER A 279 5.50 9.96 -18.07
N VAL A 280 6.56 10.24 -18.82
CA VAL A 280 7.72 11.03 -18.37
C VAL A 280 7.87 12.23 -19.30
N ASP A 281 7.89 13.42 -18.73
CA ASP A 281 8.13 14.64 -19.48
C ASP A 281 9.61 14.72 -19.87
N THR A 282 9.88 14.90 -21.16
CA THR A 282 11.21 15.09 -21.70
C THR A 282 11.27 16.40 -22.48
N PRO A 283 12.47 16.98 -22.72
CA PRO A 283 12.59 18.19 -23.53
C PRO A 283 11.98 18.07 -24.94
N THR A 284 11.86 16.85 -25.45
CA THR A 284 11.30 16.56 -26.79
C THR A 284 9.84 16.08 -26.76
N GLY A 285 9.15 16.21 -25.60
CA GLY A 285 7.75 15.81 -25.41
C GLY A 285 7.61 14.64 -24.45
N LYS A 286 6.38 14.20 -24.26
CA LYS A 286 6.05 13.08 -23.35
C LYS A 286 6.52 11.75 -23.93
N ARG A 287 7.13 10.94 -23.09
CA ARG A 287 7.56 9.57 -23.40
C ARG A 287 6.97 8.62 -22.37
N GLU A 288 6.79 7.36 -22.76
CA GLU A 288 6.22 6.35 -21.89
C GLU A 288 7.25 5.31 -21.48
N ILE A 289 7.18 4.89 -20.23
CA ILE A 289 7.95 3.77 -19.69
C ILE A 289 6.98 2.67 -19.29
N SER A 290 7.19 1.46 -19.82
CA SER A 290 6.38 0.30 -19.46
C SER A 290 6.80 -0.25 -18.10
N ARG A 291 5.80 -0.50 -17.26
CA ARG A 291 5.95 -1.10 -15.92
C ARG A 291 5.04 -2.30 -15.75
N ARG A 292 5.42 -3.17 -14.82
CA ARG A 292 4.62 -4.31 -14.40
C ARG A 292 4.90 -4.68 -12.94
N PHE A 293 3.86 -4.99 -12.20
CA PHE A 293 3.94 -5.64 -10.90
C PHE A 293 3.56 -7.11 -11.02
N ILE A 294 4.41 -7.99 -10.48
CA ILE A 294 4.18 -9.43 -10.43
C ILE A 294 4.11 -9.84 -8.97
N PRO A 295 2.94 -10.30 -8.47
CA PRO A 295 2.78 -10.71 -7.08
C PRO A 295 3.44 -12.06 -6.83
N ALA A 296 4.17 -12.20 -5.72
CA ALA A 296 4.75 -13.45 -5.24
C ALA A 296 3.94 -14.00 -4.08
N LYS A 297 3.65 -15.29 -4.08
CA LYS A 297 3.07 -16.04 -2.98
C LYS A 297 3.97 -17.20 -2.59
N LEU A 298 3.86 -17.69 -1.36
CA LEU A 298 4.63 -18.86 -0.93
C LEU A 298 4.29 -20.11 -1.76
N GLN A 299 3.00 -20.26 -2.10
CA GLN A 299 2.49 -21.40 -2.89
C GLN A 299 3.08 -21.47 -4.31
N ASP A 300 3.66 -20.37 -4.79
CA ASP A 300 4.30 -20.32 -6.11
C ASP A 300 5.66 -21.04 -6.13
N ASN A 301 6.14 -21.47 -4.95
CA ASN A 301 7.40 -22.20 -4.81
C ASN A 301 7.17 -23.67 -4.39
N PRO A 302 7.10 -24.59 -5.36
CA PRO A 302 6.81 -25.99 -5.07
C PRO A 302 7.86 -26.67 -4.16
N TYR A 303 9.10 -26.17 -4.14
CA TYR A 303 10.17 -26.73 -3.29
C TYR A 303 9.93 -26.44 -1.81
N LEU A 304 9.43 -25.25 -1.46
CA LEU A 304 9.11 -24.90 -0.08
C LEU A 304 7.76 -25.46 0.38
N MET A 305 6.88 -25.80 -0.57
CA MET A 305 5.60 -26.45 -0.26
C MET A 305 5.72 -27.97 -0.01
N GLN A 306 6.88 -28.58 -0.27
CA GLN A 306 7.12 -29.98 0.04
C GLN A 306 7.29 -30.24 1.54
N THR A 307 7.67 -29.23 2.30
CA THR A 307 7.79 -29.29 3.76
C THR A 307 6.85 -28.27 4.39
N GLU A 308 6.01 -28.71 5.33
CA GLU A 308 5.09 -27.81 6.05
C GLU A 308 5.81 -26.89 7.03
N ASP A 309 7.04 -27.21 7.42
CA ASP A 309 7.80 -26.51 8.46
C ASP A 309 7.92 -25.00 8.18
N TYR A 310 8.27 -24.62 6.94
CA TYR A 310 8.41 -23.21 6.59
C TYR A 310 7.07 -22.47 6.60
N TYR A 311 6.01 -23.13 6.13
CA TYR A 311 4.65 -22.59 6.20
C TYR A 311 4.20 -22.39 7.65
N ILE A 312 4.40 -23.39 8.51
CA ILE A 312 4.05 -23.33 9.95
C ILE A 312 4.81 -22.19 10.62
N MET A 313 6.11 -22.06 10.33
CA MET A 313 6.94 -20.98 10.88
C MET A 313 6.39 -19.58 10.49
N LEU A 314 6.05 -19.37 9.22
CA LEU A 314 5.46 -18.09 8.79
C LEU A 314 4.04 -17.89 9.34
N ALA A 315 3.25 -18.94 9.44
CA ALA A 315 1.88 -18.89 9.99
C ALA A 315 1.86 -18.59 11.50
N SER A 316 2.94 -18.93 12.23
CA SER A 316 3.09 -18.65 13.66
C SER A 316 3.52 -17.21 13.99
N LEU A 317 3.87 -16.41 12.97
CA LEU A 317 4.23 -15.01 13.15
C LEU A 317 3.02 -14.18 13.63
N PRO A 318 3.26 -13.02 14.30
CA PRO A 318 2.22 -12.05 14.58
C PRO A 318 1.39 -11.72 13.33
N GLU A 319 0.12 -11.37 13.51
CA GLU A 319 -0.86 -11.24 12.41
C GLU A 319 -0.35 -10.37 11.25
N VAL A 320 0.24 -9.23 11.56
CA VAL A 320 0.74 -8.29 10.54
C VAL A 320 1.90 -8.90 9.76
N GLN A 321 2.90 -9.47 10.46
CA GLN A 321 4.04 -10.13 9.81
C GLN A 321 3.59 -11.35 8.98
N ARG A 322 2.60 -12.09 9.46
CA ARG A 322 2.00 -13.21 8.71
C ARG A 322 1.37 -12.71 7.40
N LYS A 323 0.56 -11.65 7.45
CA LYS A 323 -0.02 -11.02 6.25
C LYS A 323 1.07 -10.57 5.28
N GLN A 324 2.14 -9.92 5.77
CA GLN A 324 3.25 -9.46 4.96
C GLN A 324 4.05 -10.60 4.33
N PHE A 325 4.48 -11.57 5.14
CA PHE A 325 5.48 -12.55 4.72
C PHE A 325 4.87 -13.85 4.16
N LEU A 326 3.69 -14.25 4.62
CA LEU A 326 3.00 -15.42 4.11
C LEU A 326 2.03 -15.08 2.97
N GLU A 327 1.25 -14.01 3.14
CA GLU A 327 0.20 -13.62 2.19
C GLU A 327 0.70 -12.61 1.14
N GLY A 328 1.81 -11.92 1.44
CA GLY A 328 2.37 -10.89 0.55
C GLY A 328 1.52 -9.63 0.49
N ASP A 329 0.80 -9.34 1.57
CA ASP A 329 -0.14 -8.23 1.66
C ASP A 329 0.60 -6.89 1.79
N TRP A 330 0.40 -6.01 0.83
CA TRP A 330 0.98 -4.66 0.77
C TRP A 330 0.18 -3.63 1.58
N ASP A 331 -0.98 -4.00 2.11
CA ASP A 331 -1.81 -3.16 3.00
C ASP A 331 -1.54 -3.45 4.48
N ALA A 332 -0.82 -4.52 4.81
CA ALA A 332 -0.46 -4.87 6.18
C ALA A 332 0.84 -4.15 6.60
N PHE A 333 0.77 -3.29 7.62
CA PHE A 333 1.93 -2.59 8.18
C PHE A 333 2.13 -2.98 9.64
N GLU A 334 3.37 -3.36 9.97
CA GLU A 334 3.82 -3.56 11.35
C GLU A 334 4.10 -2.17 11.95
N ASP A 335 3.73 -1.97 13.21
CA ASP A 335 3.90 -0.70 13.92
C ASP A 335 3.15 0.51 13.33
N SER A 336 2.06 0.27 12.56
CA SER A 336 1.17 1.37 12.21
C SER A 336 0.64 2.04 13.47
N SER A 337 0.78 3.35 13.54
CA SER A 337 0.19 4.14 14.63
C SER A 337 -1.34 4.08 14.64
N PHE A 338 -1.97 3.68 13.51
CA PHE A 338 -3.42 3.64 13.35
C PHE A 338 -3.91 2.33 12.70
N PRO A 339 -3.78 1.19 13.40
CA PRO A 339 -4.18 -0.11 12.87
C PRO A 339 -5.70 -0.23 12.62
N GLU A 340 -6.51 0.64 13.22
CA GLU A 340 -7.96 0.68 13.02
C GLU A 340 -8.35 1.25 11.65
N PHE A 341 -7.44 1.97 10.98
CA PHE A 341 -7.74 2.55 9.67
C PHE A 341 -7.97 1.46 8.63
N ASN A 342 -9.12 1.50 7.99
CA ASN A 342 -9.49 0.60 6.90
C ASN A 342 -10.12 1.40 5.76
N LYS A 343 -9.53 1.36 4.58
CA LYS A 343 -10.03 2.13 3.42
C LYS A 343 -11.50 1.82 3.07
N VAL A 344 -11.93 0.55 3.23
CA VAL A 344 -13.30 0.14 2.89
C VAL A 344 -14.34 0.76 3.84
N ILE A 345 -13.94 1.03 5.09
CA ILE A 345 -14.81 1.55 6.14
C ILE A 345 -14.73 3.07 6.23
N HIS A 346 -13.51 3.62 6.16
CA HIS A 346 -13.25 5.02 6.48
C HIS A 346 -13.23 5.94 5.26
N VAL A 347 -13.05 5.41 4.05
CA VAL A 347 -12.98 6.22 2.83
C VAL A 347 -14.30 6.13 2.06
N VAL A 348 -14.81 7.28 1.69
CA VAL A 348 -16.07 7.41 0.96
C VAL A 348 -15.88 8.28 -0.29
N GLU A 349 -16.71 8.06 -1.30
CA GLU A 349 -16.73 8.94 -2.46
C GLU A 349 -17.23 10.34 -2.08
N PRO A 350 -16.67 11.40 -2.67
CA PRO A 350 -17.09 12.77 -2.41
C PRO A 350 -18.57 13.00 -2.73
N PHE A 351 -19.24 13.71 -1.84
CA PHE A 351 -20.60 14.19 -2.03
C PHE A 351 -20.72 15.67 -1.60
N ASP A 352 -21.77 16.34 -2.01
CA ASP A 352 -22.01 17.73 -1.64
C ASP A 352 -22.31 17.86 -0.15
N ILE A 353 -21.44 18.56 0.58
CA ILE A 353 -21.61 18.78 2.02
C ILE A 353 -22.87 19.61 2.27
N PRO A 354 -23.85 19.11 3.06
CA PRO A 354 -25.07 19.83 3.38
C PRO A 354 -24.78 21.22 3.98
N LYS A 355 -25.58 22.22 3.59
CA LYS A 355 -25.39 23.63 4.04
C LYS A 355 -25.46 23.81 5.55
N GLY A 356 -26.17 22.93 6.26
CA GLY A 356 -26.33 22.98 7.71
C GLY A 356 -25.17 22.38 8.50
N TRP A 357 -24.24 21.68 7.83
CA TRP A 357 -23.11 21.10 8.52
C TRP A 357 -22.07 22.14 8.89
N TYR A 358 -21.50 21.98 10.07
CA TYR A 358 -20.49 22.89 10.60
C TYR A 358 -19.14 22.64 9.93
N ARG A 359 -18.54 23.65 9.31
CA ARG A 359 -17.29 23.52 8.57
C ARG A 359 -16.15 24.28 9.23
N PHE A 360 -14.98 23.63 9.30
CA PHE A 360 -13.76 24.23 9.80
C PHE A 360 -12.55 23.61 9.07
N ARG A 361 -11.37 24.15 9.30
CA ARG A 361 -10.13 23.60 8.71
C ARG A 361 -9.03 23.50 9.74
N SER A 362 -8.02 22.70 9.45
CA SER A 362 -6.76 22.67 10.21
C SER A 362 -5.57 22.55 9.28
N CYS A 363 -4.42 23.05 9.72
CA CYS A 363 -3.25 23.15 8.88
C CYS A 363 -1.96 22.86 9.66
N ASP A 364 -1.11 22.06 9.05
CA ASP A 364 0.30 21.95 9.38
C ASP A 364 1.09 22.61 8.23
N TRP A 365 1.92 23.63 8.54
CA TRP A 365 2.67 24.37 7.54
C TRP A 365 4.16 24.08 7.58
N GLY A 366 4.73 23.77 6.43
CA GLY A 366 6.17 23.65 6.20
C GLY A 366 6.57 24.25 4.85
N TYR A 367 7.81 24.74 4.74
CA TYR A 367 8.39 25.19 3.46
C TYR A 367 9.21 24.07 2.80
N SER A 368 10.21 23.56 3.50
CA SER A 368 11.04 22.43 3.03
C SER A 368 10.30 21.10 3.12
N SER A 369 9.51 20.96 4.16
CA SER A 369 8.56 19.87 4.37
C SER A 369 7.22 20.20 3.72
N PRO A 370 6.35 19.21 3.48
CA PRO A 370 5.02 19.47 2.95
C PRO A 370 4.19 20.37 3.87
N ALA A 371 3.41 21.26 3.29
CA ALA A 371 2.31 21.96 3.97
C ALA A 371 1.01 21.24 3.66
N CYS A 372 0.22 20.95 4.69
CA CYS A 372 -1.06 20.25 4.59
C CYS A 372 -2.18 21.09 5.23
N CYS A 373 -3.24 21.35 4.48
CA CYS A 373 -4.49 21.89 5.01
C CYS A 373 -5.63 20.90 4.75
N LEU A 374 -6.38 20.58 5.80
CA LEU A 374 -7.54 19.70 5.76
C LEU A 374 -8.80 20.48 6.11
N TRP A 375 -9.88 20.22 5.38
CA TRP A 375 -11.21 20.76 5.67
C TRP A 375 -12.11 19.69 6.22
N PHE A 376 -12.84 20.07 7.28
CA PHE A 376 -13.71 19.20 8.04
C PHE A 376 -15.16 19.70 7.99
N ALA A 377 -16.07 18.76 7.91
CA ALA A 377 -17.48 18.99 8.17
C ALA A 377 -17.95 18.13 9.35
N ILE A 378 -18.88 18.65 10.16
CA ILE A 378 -19.50 17.93 11.26
C ILE A 378 -20.96 17.74 10.90
N ASP A 379 -21.42 16.49 10.89
CA ASP A 379 -22.82 16.15 10.67
C ASP A 379 -23.65 16.30 11.95
N TRP A 380 -24.94 16.01 11.84
CA TRP A 380 -25.90 16.13 12.96
C TRP A 380 -25.63 15.13 14.09
N ASP A 381 -24.94 14.02 13.82
CA ASP A 381 -24.56 12.97 14.77
C ASP A 381 -23.15 13.18 15.35
N ASN A 382 -22.54 14.38 15.08
CA ASN A 382 -21.20 14.74 15.50
C ASN A 382 -20.07 13.88 14.89
N ASN A 383 -20.32 13.22 13.75
CA ASN A 383 -19.27 12.58 13.00
C ASN A 383 -18.46 13.61 12.23
N LEU A 384 -17.16 13.38 12.10
CA LEU A 384 -16.25 14.20 11.33
C LEU A 384 -16.11 13.65 9.90
N TRP A 385 -16.19 14.57 8.94
CA TRP A 385 -15.96 14.28 7.53
C TRP A 385 -14.81 15.13 7.04
N VAL A 386 -13.67 14.51 6.71
CA VAL A 386 -12.55 15.21 6.07
C VAL A 386 -12.83 15.21 4.57
N TYR A 387 -13.30 16.36 4.04
CA TYR A 387 -13.87 16.40 2.69
C TYR A 387 -12.98 17.05 1.64
N ARG A 388 -11.88 17.71 2.06
CA ARG A 388 -10.93 18.36 1.15
C ARG A 388 -9.54 18.38 1.75
N GLU A 389 -8.53 18.25 0.89
CA GLU A 389 -7.12 18.31 1.23
C GLU A 389 -6.40 19.26 0.25
N LEU A 390 -5.52 20.09 0.79
CA LEU A 390 -4.50 20.82 0.05
C LEU A 390 -3.14 20.40 0.58
N TYR A 391 -2.34 19.75 -0.25
CA TYR A 391 -1.03 19.22 0.11
C TYR A 391 0.01 19.69 -0.90
N THR A 392 1.04 20.43 -0.46
CA THR A 392 2.03 21.04 -1.34
C THR A 392 3.38 21.23 -0.64
N LYS A 393 4.44 21.44 -1.41
CA LYS A 393 5.82 21.69 -0.92
C LYS A 393 6.37 22.97 -1.54
N LYS A 394 7.37 23.56 -0.90
CA LYS A 394 8.13 24.73 -1.40
C LYS A 394 7.23 25.92 -1.74
N ILE A 395 6.28 26.19 -0.86
CA ILE A 395 5.33 27.29 -1.00
C ILE A 395 5.51 28.27 0.15
N THR A 396 5.44 29.57 -0.13
CA THR A 396 5.48 30.61 0.90
C THR A 396 4.17 30.69 1.66
N ALA A 397 4.19 31.29 2.86
CA ALA A 397 3.01 31.35 3.72
C ALA A 397 1.85 32.14 3.09
N ASP A 398 2.15 33.24 2.38
CA ASP A 398 1.20 34.07 1.65
C ASP A 398 0.60 33.34 0.45
N GLU A 399 1.43 32.68 -0.36
CA GLU A 399 0.96 31.87 -1.49
C GLU A 399 0.08 30.71 -1.03
N PHE A 400 0.46 30.05 0.09
CA PHE A 400 -0.34 28.96 0.64
C PHE A 400 -1.69 29.47 1.16
N ALA A 401 -1.71 30.61 1.83
CA ALA A 401 -2.96 31.23 2.28
C ALA A 401 -3.89 31.57 1.11
N ARG A 402 -3.36 32.12 0.01
CA ARG A 402 -4.15 32.38 -1.21
C ARG A 402 -4.74 31.11 -1.80
N LYS A 403 -3.95 30.02 -1.88
CA LYS A 403 -4.46 28.71 -2.34
C LYS A 403 -5.52 28.12 -1.43
N ILE A 404 -5.44 28.32 -0.12
CA ILE A 404 -6.48 27.92 0.83
C ILE A 404 -7.78 28.64 0.54
N LEU A 405 -7.74 29.96 0.39
CA LEU A 405 -8.93 30.78 0.09
C LEU A 405 -9.52 30.45 -1.29
N GLU A 406 -8.66 30.23 -2.27
CA GLU A 406 -9.06 29.78 -3.60
C GLU A 406 -9.78 28.42 -3.56
N ALA A 407 -9.24 27.46 -2.78
CA ALA A 407 -9.84 26.14 -2.61
C ALA A 407 -11.20 26.20 -1.88
N GLU A 408 -11.47 27.24 -1.09
CA GLU A 408 -12.74 27.43 -0.41
C GLU A 408 -13.86 27.93 -1.33
N HIS A 409 -13.53 28.55 -2.48
CA HIS A 409 -14.51 29.03 -3.46
C HIS A 409 -15.67 29.85 -2.84
N GLY A 410 -15.39 30.67 -1.81
CA GLY A 410 -16.40 31.43 -1.07
C GLY A 410 -17.22 30.58 -0.07
N GLU A 411 -16.86 29.36 0.18
CA GLU A 411 -17.46 28.51 1.21
C GLU A 411 -17.27 29.11 2.61
N PHE A 412 -18.32 29.09 3.43
CA PHE A 412 -18.21 29.61 4.80
C PHE A 412 -17.53 28.61 5.73
N VAL A 413 -16.23 28.82 6.00
CA VAL A 413 -15.44 28.09 6.98
C VAL A 413 -15.38 28.90 8.27
N ARG A 414 -15.93 28.37 9.36
CA ARG A 414 -16.13 29.11 10.62
C ARG A 414 -14.82 29.50 11.29
N TYR A 415 -13.83 28.59 11.30
CA TYR A 415 -12.49 28.85 11.86
C TYR A 415 -11.45 27.92 11.24
N GLY A 416 -10.20 28.28 11.44
CA GLY A 416 -9.06 27.44 11.13
C GLY A 416 -8.17 27.22 12.36
N VAL A 417 -7.56 26.03 12.45
CA VAL A 417 -6.53 25.72 13.45
C VAL A 417 -5.19 25.54 12.73
N LEU A 418 -4.18 26.28 13.14
CA LEU A 418 -2.87 26.24 12.53
C LEU A 418 -1.83 25.81 13.58
N ASP A 419 -0.78 25.10 13.15
CA ASP A 419 0.31 24.74 14.02
C ASP A 419 0.77 25.95 14.83
N SER A 420 0.79 25.80 16.15
CA SER A 420 1.11 26.85 17.08
C SER A 420 2.57 27.34 16.99
N SER A 421 3.49 26.57 16.42
CA SER A 421 4.88 27.00 16.16
C SER A 421 4.95 28.16 15.16
N THR A 422 3.96 28.29 14.28
CA THR A 422 3.88 29.32 13.23
C THR A 422 3.66 30.73 13.78
N TRP A 423 3.25 30.89 15.04
CA TRP A 423 3.17 32.20 15.74
C TRP A 423 4.50 32.67 16.30
N ALA A 424 5.52 31.79 16.35
CA ALA A 424 6.85 32.20 16.81
C ALA A 424 7.48 33.18 15.80
N LYS A 425 7.92 34.33 16.27
CA LYS A 425 8.69 35.28 15.45
C LYS A 425 10.10 34.73 15.22
N ARG A 426 10.53 34.74 13.99
CA ARG A 426 11.90 34.35 13.59
C ARG A 426 12.70 35.62 13.36
N GLY A 427 13.42 36.07 14.40
CA GLY A 427 14.21 37.32 14.38
C GLY A 427 13.42 38.53 14.87
N ASP A 428 14.10 39.68 14.95
CA ASP A 428 13.55 40.92 15.53
C ASP A 428 12.66 41.71 14.57
N VAL A 429 12.63 41.34 13.28
CA VAL A 429 11.92 42.11 12.24
C VAL A 429 11.09 41.22 11.35
N GLY A 430 9.77 41.44 11.35
CA GLY A 430 8.84 40.82 10.41
C GLY A 430 7.64 40.12 11.05
N PRO A 431 6.58 39.85 10.27
CA PRO A 431 5.43 39.09 10.73
C PRO A 431 5.78 37.62 10.92
N SER A 432 5.10 36.97 11.86
CA SER A 432 5.13 35.50 11.97
C SER A 432 4.46 34.87 10.74
N ILE A 433 4.66 33.56 10.55
CA ILE A 433 4.02 32.79 9.48
C ILE A 433 2.48 32.90 9.59
N ALA A 434 1.96 32.74 10.81
CA ALA A 434 0.52 32.88 11.07
C ALA A 434 0.01 34.30 10.74
N GLU A 435 0.71 35.34 11.17
CA GLU A 435 0.37 36.73 10.86
C GLU A 435 0.39 37.00 9.35
N THR A 436 1.33 36.41 8.61
CA THR A 436 1.38 36.51 7.14
C THR A 436 0.14 35.90 6.51
N MET A 437 -0.25 34.68 6.91
CA MET A 437 -1.45 34.04 6.41
C MET A 437 -2.74 34.79 6.78
N ILE A 438 -2.78 35.39 7.98
CA ILE A 438 -3.93 36.18 8.44
C ILE A 438 -4.07 37.48 7.61
N ARG A 439 -2.97 38.11 7.25
CA ARG A 439 -2.98 39.31 6.36
C ARG A 439 -3.55 39.00 4.98
N GLU A 440 -3.33 37.78 4.46
CA GLU A 440 -3.94 37.32 3.21
C GLU A 440 -5.44 36.97 3.36
N GLY A 441 -6.01 37.04 4.56
CA GLY A 441 -7.43 36.79 4.83
C GLY A 441 -7.77 35.45 5.45
N CYS A 442 -6.80 34.56 5.65
CA CYS A 442 -7.02 33.30 6.34
C CYS A 442 -7.15 33.53 7.85
N ARG A 443 -8.30 33.21 8.44
CA ARG A 443 -8.50 33.26 9.88
C ARG A 443 -7.97 31.99 10.54
N TRP A 444 -7.05 32.14 11.52
CA TRP A 444 -6.42 31.07 12.24
C TRP A 444 -6.46 31.26 13.74
N ARG A 445 -6.54 30.17 14.48
CA ARG A 445 -6.23 30.08 15.90
C ARG A 445 -5.10 29.07 16.11
N PRO A 446 -4.27 29.21 17.15
CA PRO A 446 -3.19 28.25 17.41
C PRO A 446 -3.74 26.88 17.79
N SER A 447 -3.00 25.83 17.39
CA SER A 447 -3.23 24.47 17.88
C SER A 447 -2.90 24.35 19.37
N ASP A 448 -3.46 23.33 20.02
CA ASP A 448 -3.19 23.04 21.43
C ASP A 448 -1.71 22.68 21.68
N ARG A 449 -1.09 23.37 22.65
CA ARG A 449 0.28 23.15 23.13
C ARG A 449 0.36 22.58 24.53
N SER A 450 -0.76 22.16 25.10
CA SER A 450 -0.76 21.58 26.45
C SER A 450 0.19 20.36 26.53
N PRO A 451 0.78 20.10 27.68
CA PRO A 451 1.59 18.90 27.87
C PRO A 451 0.82 17.64 27.40
N LYS A 452 1.49 16.76 26.65
CA LYS A 452 0.91 15.55 26.07
C LYS A 452 -0.16 15.78 24.98
N SER A 453 -0.30 17.00 24.42
CA SER A 453 -1.27 17.27 23.35
C SER A 453 -1.11 16.37 22.12
N ARG A 454 0.12 15.96 21.78
CA ARG A 454 0.37 14.99 20.69
C ARG A 454 -0.24 13.63 21.02
N ILE A 455 0.03 13.08 22.21
CA ILE A 455 -0.50 11.80 22.67
C ILE A 455 -2.03 11.85 22.76
N ASN A 456 -2.58 12.91 23.35
CA ASN A 456 -4.02 13.09 23.46
C ASN A 456 -4.68 13.18 22.08
N GLY A 457 -4.05 13.87 21.14
CA GLY A 457 -4.53 13.97 19.76
C GLY A 457 -4.49 12.65 19.01
N LYS A 458 -3.44 11.84 19.19
CA LYS A 458 -3.37 10.48 18.67
C LYS A 458 -4.50 9.61 19.23
N LEU A 459 -4.71 9.66 20.55
CA LEU A 459 -5.82 8.93 21.20
C LEU A 459 -7.20 9.37 20.70
N GLU A 460 -7.38 10.66 20.41
CA GLU A 460 -8.63 11.17 19.84
C GLU A 460 -8.88 10.63 18.43
N ILE A 461 -7.85 10.53 17.61
CA ILE A 461 -7.96 9.91 16.26
C ILE A 461 -8.28 8.42 16.40
N HIS A 462 -7.61 7.69 17.31
CA HIS A 462 -7.95 6.29 17.59
C HIS A 462 -9.41 6.09 17.96
N LYS A 463 -9.95 6.94 18.86
CA LYS A 463 -11.36 6.88 19.25
C LYS A 463 -12.30 7.06 18.05
N ARG A 464 -11.97 7.97 17.15
CA ARG A 464 -12.79 8.28 15.98
C ARG A 464 -12.71 7.22 14.89
N LEU A 465 -11.55 6.58 14.74
CA LEU A 465 -11.35 5.48 13.78
C LEU A 465 -12.01 4.18 14.26
N LYS A 466 -12.17 3.98 15.56
CA LYS A 466 -12.84 2.78 16.08
C LYS A 466 -14.28 2.71 15.59
N VAL A 467 -14.65 1.55 15.07
CA VAL A 467 -16.02 1.26 14.63
C VAL A 467 -16.90 0.92 15.83
N ASN A 468 -18.14 1.37 15.80
CA ASN A 468 -19.16 1.02 16.76
C ASN A 468 -19.76 -0.38 16.48
N LYS A 469 -20.81 -0.77 17.22
CA LYS A 469 -21.50 -2.06 17.04
C LYS A 469 -22.18 -2.20 15.67
N GLU A 470 -22.43 -1.09 14.99
CA GLU A 470 -23.04 -1.02 13.67
C GLU A 470 -22.00 -0.98 12.55
N ASN A 471 -20.73 -1.15 12.91
CA ASN A 471 -19.55 -1.09 12.02
C ASN A 471 -19.29 0.30 11.40
N GLU A 472 -19.75 1.38 12.08
CA GLU A 472 -19.61 2.76 11.63
C GLU A 472 -18.58 3.50 12.49
N PRO A 473 -17.57 4.16 11.87
CA PRO A 473 -16.62 5.04 12.55
C PRO A 473 -17.22 6.44 12.72
N THR A 474 -16.67 7.22 13.65
CA THR A 474 -17.08 8.63 13.84
C THR A 474 -16.21 9.61 13.06
N ILE A 475 -15.33 9.12 12.17
CA ILE A 475 -14.57 9.91 11.20
C ILE A 475 -14.56 9.19 9.85
N LYS A 476 -14.80 9.94 8.79
CA LYS A 476 -14.71 9.46 7.41
C LYS A 476 -13.91 10.44 6.55
N PHE A 477 -13.27 9.93 5.52
CA PHE A 477 -12.41 10.68 4.62
C PHE A 477 -12.95 10.59 3.20
N PHE A 478 -13.03 11.69 2.50
CA PHE A 478 -13.36 11.68 1.08
C PHE A 478 -12.18 11.14 0.28
N SER A 479 -12.45 10.38 -0.77
CA SER A 479 -11.42 9.72 -1.59
C SER A 479 -10.45 10.71 -2.28
N ASN A 480 -10.79 11.99 -2.36
CA ASN A 480 -9.93 13.07 -2.85
C ASN A 480 -8.87 13.55 -1.83
N CYS A 481 -8.97 13.16 -0.53
CA CYS A 481 -7.94 13.41 0.49
C CYS A 481 -6.78 12.40 0.38
N ARG A 482 -6.13 12.39 -0.78
CA ARG A 482 -5.22 11.32 -1.21
C ARG A 482 -4.00 11.17 -0.31
N ASN A 483 -3.37 12.27 0.11
CA ASN A 483 -2.16 12.20 0.92
C ASN A 483 -2.47 11.73 2.33
N LEU A 484 -3.56 12.21 2.95
CA LEU A 484 -3.99 11.74 4.25
C LEU A 484 -4.32 10.23 4.24
N ILE A 485 -5.10 9.77 3.25
CA ILE A 485 -5.46 8.35 3.10
C ILE A 485 -4.22 7.48 2.86
N ARG A 486 -3.23 8.02 2.17
CA ARG A 486 -1.97 7.37 1.89
C ARG A 486 -1.08 7.27 3.13
N THR A 487 -0.87 8.38 3.84
CA THR A 487 0.14 8.47 4.90
C THR A 487 -0.36 7.92 6.25
N LEU A 488 -1.62 8.15 6.61
CA LEU A 488 -2.16 7.81 7.94
C LEU A 488 -1.94 6.33 8.34
N PRO A 489 -2.24 5.33 7.51
CA PRO A 489 -2.06 3.92 7.87
C PRO A 489 -0.58 3.49 7.95
N LEU A 490 0.34 4.33 7.48
CA LEU A 490 1.76 4.02 7.32
C LEU A 490 2.63 4.68 8.37
N LEU A 491 2.06 5.55 9.19
CA LEU A 491 2.79 6.24 10.24
C LEU A 491 3.29 5.25 11.28
N PRO A 492 4.63 5.11 11.45
CA PRO A 492 5.19 4.24 12.46
C PRO A 492 5.05 4.86 13.85
N LEU A 493 5.11 4.02 14.87
CA LEU A 493 5.28 4.44 16.25
C LEU A 493 6.68 5.03 16.43
N ASP A 494 6.80 6.09 17.27
CA ASP A 494 8.11 6.60 17.66
C ASP A 494 8.87 5.54 18.47
N LYS A 495 10.12 5.28 18.12
CA LYS A 495 10.94 4.23 18.74
C LYS A 495 11.27 4.52 20.20
N ASN A 496 11.36 5.81 20.56
CA ASN A 496 11.69 6.25 21.91
C ASN A 496 10.45 6.51 22.77
N ASN A 497 9.33 6.82 22.12
CA ASN A 497 8.03 7.06 22.75
C ASN A 497 6.90 6.41 21.97
N PRO A 498 6.62 5.11 22.15
CA PRO A 498 5.60 4.39 21.41
C PRO A 498 4.16 4.93 21.56
N GLU A 499 3.93 5.82 22.51
CA GLU A 499 2.64 6.52 22.65
C GLU A 499 2.43 7.60 21.57
N ASP A 500 3.51 8.05 20.90
CA ASP A 500 3.46 9.04 19.81
C ASP A 500 3.75 8.39 18.44
N VAL A 501 3.65 9.15 17.37
CA VAL A 501 4.07 8.78 16.02
C VAL A 501 5.52 9.23 15.79
N ASP A 502 6.24 8.51 14.92
CA ASP A 502 7.60 8.90 14.52
C ASP A 502 7.55 10.19 13.68
N THR A 503 8.11 11.27 14.22
CA THR A 503 8.18 12.60 13.59
C THR A 503 9.17 12.67 12.41
N ASN A 504 9.99 11.64 12.21
CA ASN A 504 10.84 11.53 11.02
C ASN A 504 10.09 10.96 9.80
N ALA A 505 8.89 10.41 10.02
CA ALA A 505 8.02 9.96 8.95
C ALA A 505 7.26 11.13 8.30
N GLU A 506 6.50 10.85 7.24
CA GLU A 506 5.66 11.86 6.58
C GLU A 506 4.38 12.10 7.40
N ASP A 507 4.50 12.86 8.50
CA ASP A 507 3.43 13.06 9.49
C ASP A 507 2.58 14.34 9.28
N HIS A 508 2.84 15.13 8.24
CA HIS A 508 2.20 16.44 8.03
C HIS A 508 0.67 16.38 7.88
N SER A 509 0.15 15.38 7.14
CA SER A 509 -1.31 15.18 7.04
C SER A 509 -1.91 14.73 8.37
N TYR A 510 -1.18 13.91 9.12
CA TYR A 510 -1.56 13.48 10.46
C TYR A 510 -1.58 14.65 11.45
N ASP A 511 -0.57 15.51 11.44
CA ASP A 511 -0.54 16.68 12.33
C ASP A 511 -1.69 17.64 12.02
N ALA A 512 -1.98 17.90 10.74
CA ALA A 512 -3.17 18.63 10.35
C ALA A 512 -4.46 17.94 10.85
N LEU A 513 -4.60 16.62 10.68
CA LEU A 513 -5.74 15.85 11.17
C LEU A 513 -5.86 15.94 12.71
N ARG A 514 -4.74 15.79 13.42
CA ARG A 514 -4.66 15.88 14.87
C ARG A 514 -5.13 17.23 15.39
N TYR A 515 -4.67 18.33 14.79
CA TYR A 515 -5.13 19.68 15.17
C TYR A 515 -6.63 19.83 14.96
N GLY A 516 -7.16 19.31 13.87
CA GLY A 516 -8.59 19.29 13.58
C GLY A 516 -9.38 18.51 14.64
N CYS A 517 -8.99 17.28 14.94
CA CYS A 517 -9.65 16.43 15.92
C CYS A 517 -9.58 17.02 17.33
N MET A 518 -8.41 17.55 17.74
CA MET A 518 -8.23 18.19 19.06
C MET A 518 -9.06 19.46 19.21
N SER A 519 -9.37 20.16 18.14
CA SER A 519 -10.27 21.32 18.17
C SER A 519 -11.74 20.95 18.43
N ARG A 520 -12.08 19.66 18.27
CA ARG A 520 -13.43 19.08 18.42
C ARG A 520 -13.33 17.69 19.06
N PRO A 521 -12.88 17.57 20.31
CA PRO A 521 -12.77 16.26 20.96
C PRO A 521 -14.15 15.62 21.13
N MET A 522 -14.21 14.29 21.08
CA MET A 522 -15.41 13.51 21.36
C MET A 522 -15.77 13.59 22.85
N HIS A 523 -16.57 14.58 23.23
CA HIS A 523 -17.17 14.65 24.56
C HIS A 523 -18.66 14.30 24.48
N PRO A 524 -19.12 13.21 25.12
CA PRO A 524 -20.52 12.76 25.04
C PRO A 524 -21.51 13.75 25.64
N TYR A 525 -21.10 14.65 26.52
CA TYR A 525 -22.02 15.50 27.30
C TYR A 525 -22.18 16.94 26.80
N ILE A 526 -21.21 17.50 26.07
CA ILE A 526 -21.26 18.93 25.69
C ILE A 526 -22.12 19.18 24.44
N VAL A 527 -22.27 18.18 23.58
CA VAL A 527 -22.96 18.36 22.29
C VAL A 527 -24.45 18.56 22.47
N ASN A 528 -25.10 17.82 23.38
CA ASN A 528 -26.54 17.96 23.64
C ASN A 528 -26.91 19.29 24.29
N GLU A 529 -26.08 19.83 25.19
CA GLU A 529 -26.34 21.13 25.81
C GLU A 529 -26.14 22.31 24.86
N LEU A 530 -25.12 22.30 24.00
CA LEU A 530 -24.88 23.39 23.04
C LEU A 530 -25.93 23.43 21.93
N PHE A 531 -26.45 22.28 21.48
CA PHE A 531 -27.52 22.23 20.50
C PHE A 531 -28.90 22.55 21.08
N GLN A 532 -29.16 22.24 22.34
CA GLN A 532 -30.39 22.66 23.02
C GLN A 532 -30.37 24.16 23.34
N ARG A 533 -29.24 24.73 23.79
CA ARG A 533 -29.09 26.18 24.02
C ARG A 533 -29.20 27.01 22.72
N SER A 534 -28.79 26.48 21.58
CA SER A 534 -28.94 27.20 20.29
C SER A 534 -30.38 27.29 19.79
N LYS A 535 -31.31 26.50 20.33
CA LYS A 535 -32.75 26.60 20.03
C LYS A 535 -33.48 27.63 20.88
N ASP A 536 -32.97 27.89 22.10
CA ASP A 536 -33.73 28.67 23.10
C ASP A 536 -33.10 30.02 23.48
N GLU A 537 -31.85 30.31 23.14
CA GLU A 537 -31.21 31.58 23.47
C GLU A 537 -30.54 32.24 22.24
N LYS A 538 -30.98 33.47 21.92
CA LYS A 538 -30.20 34.38 21.06
C LYS A 538 -28.82 34.56 21.72
N PHE A 539 -27.78 34.08 21.11
CA PHE A 539 -26.38 34.21 21.54
C PHE A 539 -26.07 35.65 21.87
N LYS A 540 -25.84 35.94 23.14
CA LYS A 540 -25.27 37.21 23.58
C LYS A 540 -23.75 36.96 23.79
N PRO A 541 -22.86 37.63 23.05
CA PRO A 541 -21.44 37.48 23.27
C PRO A 541 -21.09 37.88 24.70
N ALA A 542 -20.23 37.10 25.37
CA ALA A 542 -19.78 37.34 26.72
C ALA A 542 -18.95 38.64 26.83
N ASP A 543 -18.39 39.12 25.75
CA ASP A 543 -17.69 40.38 25.62
C ASP A 543 -18.26 41.18 24.44
N ARG A 544 -18.77 42.41 24.77
CA ARG A 544 -19.33 43.35 23.80
C ARG A 544 -18.28 44.02 22.92
N VAL A 545 -17.00 43.94 23.25
CA VAL A 545 -15.91 44.64 22.55
C VAL A 545 -15.22 43.69 21.56
N PHE A 546 -15.10 42.40 21.86
CA PHE A 546 -14.35 41.43 21.06
C PHE A 546 -15.22 40.38 20.38
N GLY A 547 -16.53 40.35 20.57
CA GLY A 547 -17.43 39.49 19.80
C GLY A 547 -17.31 37.97 20.08
N TYR A 548 -16.82 37.58 21.26
CA TYR A 548 -16.69 36.17 21.68
C TYR A 548 -17.84 35.73 22.57
#